data_bccf63805a2f08ff585926e87f59cd83
#
_entry.id   bccf63805a2f08ff585926e87f59cd83
#
_cell.length_a   1.000
_cell.length_b   1.000
_cell.length_c   1.000
_cell.angle_alpha   90.00
_cell.angle_beta   90.00
_cell.angle_gamma   90.00
#
_symmetry.space_group_name_H-M   'P 1'
#
loop_
_entity.id
_entity.type
_entity.pdbx_description
1 polymer ?
#
loop_
_entity_poly.entity_id
_entity_poly.type
_entity_poly.pdbx_seq_one_letter_code
_entity_poly.pdbx_strand_id
1 'polypeptide(L)'
;MERERYFNAVEFKDIKGIIYNSAKQYAKNTAFILKHKEDKKVTYENITYKKLLQDINAFGTQLYEMGLKDKRIAIVGRNRYEWVITHLSNLLGGIVSIPLDKELQVDELESCLERSKADVVVFDEKYTENIEEIKKRQNTKLQTYICMTEKEGYQNFWDLKAQGEKLIKQGK
;
A
#
# COMPACT_ATOMS: atom_id res chain seq x y z
N MET A 1 7.17 24.82 32.75
CA MET A 1 8.27 25.24 31.86
C MET A 1 7.86 24.87 30.43
N GLU A 2 7.39 25.85 29.65
CA GLU A 2 7.11 25.61 28.23
C GLU A 2 8.46 25.33 27.55
N ARG A 3 8.57 24.19 26.86
CA ARG A 3 9.77 23.87 26.07
C ARG A 3 9.77 24.79 24.85
N GLU A 4 10.79 25.59 24.73
CA GLU A 4 11.06 26.42 23.56
C GLU A 4 11.13 25.51 22.33
N ARG A 5 10.23 25.73 21.34
CA ARG A 5 10.22 24.94 20.10
C ARG A 5 11.35 25.48 19.22
N TYR A 6 12.33 24.65 18.91
CA TYR A 6 13.44 25.01 18.01
C TYR A 6 13.00 25.27 16.57
N PHE A 7 11.83 24.77 16.17
CA PHE A 7 11.26 24.95 14.83
C PHE A 7 9.76 25.20 14.93
N ASN A 8 9.24 26.03 14.02
CA ASN A 8 7.81 26.20 13.83
C ASN A 8 7.25 24.95 13.15
N ALA A 9 6.77 23.99 13.93
CA ALA A 9 6.12 22.80 13.42
C ALA A 9 4.66 23.11 13.08
N VAL A 10 4.24 22.74 11.88
CA VAL A 10 2.83 22.78 11.50
C VAL A 10 2.11 21.62 12.17
N GLU A 11 1.03 21.92 12.90
CA GLU A 11 0.18 20.87 13.48
C GLU A 11 -0.82 20.37 12.45
N PHE A 12 -0.93 19.07 12.31
CA PHE A 12 -1.87 18.41 11.40
C PHE A 12 -2.90 17.63 12.20
N LYS A 13 -4.13 17.69 11.75
CA LYS A 13 -5.25 16.97 12.36
C LYS A 13 -5.17 15.46 12.12
N ASP A 14 -4.64 15.07 10.98
CA ASP A 14 -4.59 13.68 10.53
C ASP A 14 -3.43 13.43 9.55
N ILE A 15 -3.21 12.16 9.22
CA ILE A 15 -2.17 11.73 8.27
C ILE A 15 -2.45 12.28 6.85
N LYS A 16 -3.71 12.41 6.46
CA LYS A 16 -4.10 12.97 5.17
C LYS A 16 -3.56 14.40 5.03
N GLY A 17 -3.75 15.23 6.06
CA GLY A 17 -3.20 16.59 6.09
C GLY A 17 -1.69 16.61 5.91
N ILE A 18 -0.95 15.72 6.58
CA ILE A 18 0.51 15.60 6.44
C ILE A 18 0.91 15.28 5.00
N ILE A 19 0.32 14.25 4.40
CA ILE A 19 0.68 13.77 3.06
C ILE A 19 0.35 14.81 1.99
N TYR A 20 -0.83 15.42 2.04
CA TYR A 20 -1.25 16.45 1.08
C TYR A 20 -0.42 17.72 1.20
N ASN A 21 -0.12 18.17 2.43
CA ASN A 21 0.75 19.33 2.64
C ASN A 21 2.17 19.07 2.16
N SER A 22 2.74 17.90 2.45
CA SER A 22 4.08 17.51 1.99
C SER A 22 4.16 17.48 0.47
N ALA A 23 3.15 16.91 -0.20
CA ALA A 23 3.07 16.87 -1.65
C ALA A 23 2.89 18.27 -2.28
N LYS A 24 2.26 19.21 -1.58
CA LYS A 24 2.14 20.60 -2.00
C LYS A 24 3.45 21.38 -1.79
N GLN A 25 4.02 21.28 -0.61
CA GLN A 25 5.20 22.06 -0.20
C GLN A 25 6.49 21.57 -0.87
N TYR A 26 6.64 20.23 -0.98
CA TYR A 26 7.85 19.58 -1.49
C TYR A 26 7.61 18.85 -2.81
N ALA A 27 6.68 19.34 -3.63
CA ALA A 27 6.18 18.68 -4.84
C ALA A 27 7.26 18.08 -5.73
N LYS A 28 8.37 18.80 -5.92
CA LYS A 28 9.48 18.43 -6.81
C LYS A 28 10.60 17.66 -6.11
N ASN A 29 10.59 17.61 -4.78
CA ASN A 29 11.62 16.91 -4.01
C ASN A 29 11.40 15.41 -4.12
N THR A 30 12.49 14.65 -4.04
CA THR A 30 12.46 13.18 -4.03
C THR A 30 11.91 12.69 -2.69
N ALA A 31 10.85 11.89 -2.75
CA ALA A 31 10.27 11.19 -1.60
C ALA A 31 10.84 9.77 -1.47
N PHE A 32 11.06 9.08 -2.60
CA PHE A 32 11.64 7.73 -2.64
C PHE A 32 12.66 7.61 -3.77
N ILE A 33 13.67 6.79 -3.54
CA ILE A 33 14.61 6.35 -4.57
C ILE A 33 14.41 4.84 -4.73
N LEU A 34 13.87 4.44 -5.88
CA LEU A 34 13.67 3.02 -6.21
C LEU A 34 14.91 2.49 -6.92
N LYS A 35 15.40 1.34 -6.43
CA LYS A 35 16.52 0.63 -7.03
C LYS A 35 16.00 -0.48 -7.92
N HIS A 36 16.26 -0.39 -9.20
CA HIS A 36 15.99 -1.45 -10.18
C HIS A 36 17.28 -2.20 -10.49
N LYS A 37 17.19 -3.52 -10.53
CA LYS A 37 18.30 -4.39 -10.88
C LYS A 37 17.88 -5.30 -12.02
N GLU A 38 18.46 -5.07 -13.19
CA GLU A 38 18.29 -5.90 -14.37
C GLU A 38 19.66 -6.51 -14.73
N ASP A 39 19.80 -7.80 -14.57
CA ASP A 39 21.05 -8.53 -14.75
C ASP A 39 22.21 -7.89 -13.97
N LYS A 40 23.18 -7.30 -14.70
CA LYS A 40 24.36 -6.61 -14.15
C LYS A 40 24.19 -5.10 -14.01
N LYS A 41 23.07 -4.55 -14.52
CA LYS A 41 22.81 -3.10 -14.50
C LYS A 41 21.95 -2.73 -13.31
N VAL A 42 22.40 -1.72 -12.57
CA VAL A 42 21.62 -1.11 -11.49
C VAL A 42 21.23 0.29 -11.93
N THR A 43 19.92 0.59 -11.85
CA THR A 43 19.38 1.93 -12.11
C THR A 43 18.61 2.42 -10.90
N TYR A 44 18.47 3.73 -10.78
CA TYR A 44 17.73 4.38 -9.70
C TYR A 44 16.66 5.29 -10.28
N GLU A 45 15.46 5.19 -9.77
CA GLU A 45 14.32 6.04 -10.14
C GLU A 45 13.93 6.91 -8.96
N ASN A 46 13.82 8.22 -9.18
CA ASN A 46 13.40 9.17 -8.17
C ASN A 46 11.89 9.38 -8.24
N ILE A 47 11.19 9.05 -7.17
CA ILE A 47 9.77 9.35 -7.01
C ILE A 47 9.62 10.64 -6.22
N THR A 48 8.98 11.65 -6.80
CA THR A 48 8.73 12.92 -6.11
C THR A 48 7.54 12.82 -5.14
N TYR A 49 7.43 13.74 -4.17
CA TYR A 49 6.26 13.83 -3.30
C TYR A 49 4.95 14.03 -4.07
N LYS A 50 4.98 14.77 -5.18
CA LYS A 50 3.83 14.92 -6.07
C LYS A 50 3.41 13.58 -6.68
N LYS A 51 4.39 12.81 -7.20
CA LYS A 51 4.12 11.50 -7.79
C LYS A 51 3.62 10.50 -6.76
N LEU A 52 4.23 10.49 -5.58
CA LEU A 52 3.78 9.68 -4.44
C LEU A 52 2.28 9.91 -4.14
N LEU A 53 1.85 11.17 -3.99
CA LEU A 53 0.45 11.48 -3.75
C LEU A 53 -0.46 11.05 -4.91
N GLN A 54 -0.02 11.20 -6.16
CA GLN A 54 -0.76 10.74 -7.33
C GLN A 54 -0.97 9.23 -7.29
N ASP A 55 0.07 8.45 -6.95
CA ASP A 55 0.00 7.00 -6.89
C ASP A 55 -0.89 6.52 -5.72
N ILE A 56 -0.79 7.17 -4.56
CA ILE A 56 -1.69 6.91 -3.41
C ILE A 56 -3.15 7.12 -3.82
N ASN A 57 -3.45 8.26 -4.43
CA ASN A 57 -4.82 8.58 -4.85
C ASN A 57 -5.32 7.61 -5.92
N ALA A 58 -4.49 7.26 -6.90
CA ALA A 58 -4.85 6.33 -7.95
C ALA A 58 -5.19 4.94 -7.39
N PHE A 59 -4.31 4.36 -6.59
CA PHE A 59 -4.57 3.05 -6.00
C PHE A 59 -5.76 3.09 -5.04
N GLY A 60 -5.87 4.12 -4.20
CA GLY A 60 -7.01 4.32 -3.30
C GLY A 60 -8.35 4.46 -4.03
N THR A 61 -8.39 5.21 -5.15
CA THR A 61 -9.60 5.34 -5.98
C THR A 61 -10.04 3.99 -6.54
N GLN A 62 -9.08 3.17 -7.00
CA GLN A 62 -9.42 1.83 -7.48
C GLN A 62 -9.93 0.92 -6.37
N LEU A 63 -9.36 0.97 -5.17
CA LEU A 63 -9.88 0.22 -4.02
C LEU A 63 -11.34 0.61 -3.69
N TYR A 64 -11.66 1.90 -3.79
CA TYR A 64 -13.04 2.39 -3.63
C TYR A 64 -13.98 1.85 -4.70
N GLU A 65 -13.56 1.87 -5.97
CA GLU A 65 -14.36 1.34 -7.09
C GLU A 65 -14.62 -0.17 -6.93
N MET A 66 -13.70 -0.89 -6.31
CA MET A 66 -13.86 -2.30 -5.94
C MET A 66 -14.78 -2.52 -4.72
N GLY A 67 -15.34 -1.47 -4.13
CA GLY A 67 -16.21 -1.55 -2.95
C GLY A 67 -15.47 -1.88 -1.65
N LEU A 68 -14.18 -1.58 -1.58
CA LEU A 68 -13.33 -1.92 -0.43
C LEU A 68 -13.30 -0.82 0.65
N LYS A 69 -14.12 0.22 0.52
CA LYS A 69 -14.33 1.19 1.60
C LYS A 69 -14.78 0.46 2.88
N ASP A 70 -14.26 0.89 4.01
CA ASP A 70 -14.55 0.33 5.34
C ASP A 70 -14.13 -1.16 5.51
N LYS A 71 -13.41 -1.72 4.54
CA LYS A 71 -12.87 -3.08 4.59
C LYS A 71 -11.52 -3.12 5.32
N ARG A 72 -11.05 -4.32 5.56
CA ARG A 72 -9.81 -4.63 6.26
C ARG A 72 -8.80 -5.22 5.27
N ILE A 73 -7.72 -4.47 5.01
CA ILE A 73 -6.69 -4.86 4.04
C ILE A 73 -5.39 -5.19 4.78
N ALA A 74 -5.03 -6.46 4.73
CA ALA A 74 -3.73 -6.93 5.23
C ALA A 74 -2.64 -6.68 4.19
N ILE A 75 -1.43 -6.36 4.66
CA ILE A 75 -0.27 -6.11 3.82
C ILE A 75 0.89 -6.94 4.35
N VAL A 76 1.42 -7.85 3.53
CA VAL A 76 2.60 -8.64 3.87
C VAL A 76 3.63 -8.56 2.76
N GLY A 77 4.85 -8.19 3.08
CA GLY A 77 5.90 -8.05 2.08
C GLY A 77 7.15 -7.38 2.58
N ARG A 78 8.18 -7.43 1.73
CA ARG A 78 9.42 -6.68 1.93
C ARG A 78 9.15 -5.17 1.90
N ASN A 79 10.13 -4.38 2.32
CA ASN A 79 10.07 -2.92 2.20
C ASN A 79 10.10 -2.52 0.73
N ARG A 80 8.93 -2.22 0.16
CA ARG A 80 8.69 -1.89 -1.25
C ARG A 80 7.83 -0.65 -1.40
N TYR A 81 7.89 -0.03 -2.55
CA TYR A 81 7.06 1.13 -2.86
C TYR A 81 5.57 0.78 -2.86
N GLU A 82 5.19 -0.36 -3.42
CA GLU A 82 3.82 -0.87 -3.44
C GLU A 82 3.25 -1.07 -2.04
N TRP A 83 4.09 -1.53 -1.11
CA TRP A 83 3.70 -1.67 0.30
C TRP A 83 3.32 -0.31 0.91
N VAL A 84 4.16 0.70 0.67
CA VAL A 84 3.93 2.08 1.17
C VAL A 84 2.69 2.69 0.55
N ILE A 85 2.51 2.57 -0.78
CA ILE A 85 1.32 3.05 -1.47
C ILE A 85 0.06 2.39 -0.90
N THR A 86 0.06 1.06 -0.74
CA THR A 86 -1.08 0.35 -0.18
C THR A 86 -1.42 0.87 1.22
N HIS A 87 -0.42 0.95 2.09
CA HIS A 87 -0.62 1.41 3.47
C HIS A 87 -1.20 2.83 3.53
N LEU A 88 -0.60 3.76 2.79
CA LEU A 88 -1.05 5.15 2.76
C LEU A 88 -2.42 5.30 2.08
N SER A 89 -2.71 4.57 1.00
CA SER A 89 -4.04 4.55 0.37
C SER A 89 -5.13 4.08 1.34
N ASN A 90 -4.85 3.05 2.12
CA ASN A 90 -5.77 2.57 3.15
C ASN A 90 -6.04 3.66 4.20
N LEU A 91 -4.99 4.27 4.75
CA LEU A 91 -5.12 5.31 5.78
C LEU A 91 -5.85 6.56 5.27
N LEU A 92 -5.59 6.99 4.03
CA LEU A 92 -6.25 8.15 3.45
C LEU A 92 -7.69 7.86 3.02
N GLY A 93 -7.99 6.60 2.70
CA GLY A 93 -9.27 6.13 2.19
C GLY A 93 -10.25 5.62 3.25
N GLY A 94 -9.93 5.68 4.55
CA GLY A 94 -10.79 5.14 5.60
C GLY A 94 -10.89 3.61 5.59
N ILE A 95 -9.87 2.94 5.05
CA ILE A 95 -9.74 1.49 5.03
C ILE A 95 -8.87 1.07 6.23
N VAL A 96 -9.24 0.00 6.90
CA VAL A 96 -8.42 -0.53 8.01
C VAL A 96 -7.18 -1.20 7.43
N SER A 97 -6.03 -0.61 7.66
CA SER A 97 -4.74 -1.15 7.22
C SER A 97 -4.13 -2.06 8.28
N ILE A 98 -3.76 -3.28 7.88
CA ILE A 98 -3.23 -4.31 8.78
C ILE A 98 -1.82 -4.70 8.27
N PRO A 99 -0.77 -3.97 8.68
CA PRO A 99 0.60 -4.36 8.39
C PRO A 99 0.96 -5.65 9.11
N LEU A 100 1.44 -6.65 8.37
CA LEU A 100 1.88 -7.92 8.92
C LEU A 100 3.39 -8.05 8.78
N ASP A 101 4.00 -8.71 9.76
CA ASP A 101 5.43 -8.95 9.74
C ASP A 101 5.80 -9.90 8.58
N LYS A 102 6.85 -9.55 7.88
CA LYS A 102 7.39 -10.32 6.76
C LYS A 102 8.07 -11.63 7.17
N GLU A 103 8.40 -11.81 8.44
CA GLU A 103 9.08 -13.02 8.94
C GLU A 103 8.09 -14.10 9.45
N LEU A 104 6.78 -13.82 9.42
CA LEU A 104 5.76 -14.78 9.86
C LEU A 104 5.77 -16.05 9.00
N GLN A 105 5.73 -17.19 9.68
CA GLN A 105 5.50 -18.48 9.04
C GLN A 105 4.02 -18.61 8.64
N VAL A 106 3.70 -19.59 7.78
CA VAL A 106 2.36 -19.74 7.20
C VAL A 106 1.25 -19.82 8.26
N ASP A 107 1.45 -20.56 9.35
CA ASP A 107 0.45 -20.73 10.42
C ASP A 107 0.23 -19.43 11.22
N GLU A 108 1.31 -18.70 11.49
CA GLU A 108 1.26 -17.41 12.16
C GLU A 108 0.59 -16.34 11.28
N LEU A 109 0.92 -16.34 9.99
CA LEU A 109 0.32 -15.45 9.00
C LEU A 109 -1.18 -15.71 8.89
N GLU A 110 -1.59 -16.98 8.78
CA GLU A 110 -3.01 -17.37 8.75
C GLU A 110 -3.74 -16.93 10.01
N SER A 111 -3.18 -17.18 11.19
CA SER A 111 -3.75 -16.75 12.48
C SER A 111 -3.92 -15.23 12.54
N CYS A 112 -2.96 -14.46 12.06
CA CYS A 112 -3.06 -13.01 12.00
C CYS A 112 -4.17 -12.54 11.05
N LEU A 113 -4.31 -13.16 9.87
CA LEU A 113 -5.33 -12.86 8.88
C LEU A 113 -6.75 -13.19 9.40
N GLU A 114 -6.90 -14.34 10.07
CA GLU A 114 -8.15 -14.76 10.69
C GLU A 114 -8.56 -13.80 11.82
N ARG A 115 -7.69 -13.58 12.79
CA ARG A 115 -7.94 -12.72 13.95
C ARG A 115 -8.21 -11.27 13.58
N SER A 116 -7.50 -10.75 12.60
CA SER A 116 -7.73 -9.39 12.09
C SER A 116 -8.99 -9.29 11.25
N LYS A 117 -9.58 -10.42 10.85
CA LYS A 117 -10.75 -10.49 9.95
C LYS A 117 -10.48 -9.76 8.64
N ALA A 118 -9.28 -9.93 8.08
CA ALA A 118 -8.89 -9.30 6.82
C ALA A 118 -9.80 -9.76 5.66
N ASP A 119 -10.32 -8.80 4.90
CA ASP A 119 -11.13 -9.06 3.71
C ASP A 119 -10.26 -9.20 2.45
N VAL A 120 -9.11 -8.52 2.46
CA VAL A 120 -8.15 -8.43 1.35
C VAL A 120 -6.74 -8.64 1.87
N VAL A 121 -5.90 -9.29 1.08
CA VAL A 121 -4.45 -9.31 1.30
C VAL A 121 -3.72 -8.74 0.10
N VAL A 122 -2.83 -7.78 0.33
CA VAL A 122 -1.85 -7.27 -0.63
C VAL A 122 -0.50 -7.83 -0.25
N PHE A 123 0.13 -8.59 -1.14
CA PHE A 123 1.32 -9.36 -0.81
C PHE A 123 2.44 -9.26 -1.86
N ASP A 124 3.67 -9.36 -1.38
CA ASP A 124 4.86 -9.50 -2.22
C ASP A 124 4.92 -10.94 -2.78
N GLU A 125 5.31 -11.11 -4.03
CA GLU A 125 5.39 -12.41 -4.73
C GLU A 125 6.17 -13.49 -3.97
N LYS A 126 7.08 -13.09 -3.08
CA LYS A 126 7.82 -14.01 -2.19
C LYS A 126 6.90 -14.85 -1.30
N TYR A 127 5.70 -14.34 -1.01
CA TYR A 127 4.73 -15.01 -0.13
C TYR A 127 3.66 -15.80 -0.89
N THR A 128 3.83 -15.99 -2.20
CA THR A 128 2.84 -16.72 -3.02
C THR A 128 2.53 -18.10 -2.45
N GLU A 129 3.54 -18.88 -2.08
CA GLU A 129 3.35 -20.24 -1.54
C GLU A 129 2.55 -20.21 -0.21
N ASN A 130 2.88 -19.28 0.69
CA ASN A 130 2.14 -19.11 1.94
C ASN A 130 0.67 -18.72 1.68
N ILE A 131 0.44 -17.80 0.76
CA ILE A 131 -0.90 -17.34 0.40
C ILE A 131 -1.72 -18.45 -0.26
N GLU A 132 -1.11 -19.25 -1.15
CA GLU A 132 -1.77 -20.41 -1.75
C GLU A 132 -2.16 -21.46 -0.72
N GLU A 133 -1.28 -21.73 0.25
CA GLU A 133 -1.56 -22.67 1.33
C GLU A 133 -2.72 -22.16 2.21
N ILE A 134 -2.70 -20.90 2.62
CA ILE A 134 -3.78 -20.28 3.41
C ILE A 134 -5.11 -20.31 2.62
N LYS A 135 -5.07 -20.03 1.31
CA LYS A 135 -6.24 -20.08 0.45
C LYS A 135 -6.86 -21.49 0.38
N LYS A 136 -6.03 -22.54 0.34
CA LYS A 136 -6.47 -23.92 0.37
C LYS A 136 -7.16 -24.32 1.68
N ARG A 137 -6.65 -23.81 2.80
CA ARG A 137 -7.17 -24.12 4.15
C ARG A 137 -8.55 -23.49 4.42
N GLN A 138 -8.91 -22.40 3.76
CA GLN A 138 -10.19 -21.69 3.87
C GLN A 138 -10.58 -21.24 5.29
N ASN A 139 -9.61 -21.03 6.17
CA ASN A 139 -9.84 -20.62 7.57
C ASN A 139 -9.96 -19.11 7.73
N THR A 140 -9.79 -18.31 6.66
CA THR A 140 -9.80 -16.86 6.69
C THR A 140 -11.01 -16.28 5.96
N LYS A 141 -11.30 -14.99 6.20
CA LYS A 141 -12.34 -14.24 5.46
C LYS A 141 -11.87 -13.66 4.13
N LEU A 142 -10.64 -13.92 3.73
CA LEU A 142 -10.05 -13.32 2.53
C LEU A 142 -10.89 -13.60 1.29
N GLN A 143 -11.26 -12.55 0.58
CA GLN A 143 -12.02 -12.63 -0.68
C GLN A 143 -11.21 -12.11 -1.87
N THR A 144 -10.23 -11.22 -1.61
CA THR A 144 -9.44 -10.57 -2.64
C THR A 144 -7.96 -10.70 -2.33
N TYR A 145 -7.22 -11.06 -3.36
CA TYR A 145 -5.78 -11.29 -3.30
C TYR A 145 -5.09 -10.43 -4.36
N ILE A 146 -4.23 -9.49 -3.93
CA ILE A 146 -3.52 -8.56 -4.81
C ILE A 146 -2.02 -8.82 -4.65
N CYS A 147 -1.36 -9.18 -5.74
CA CYS A 147 0.09 -9.32 -5.76
C CYS A 147 0.75 -7.99 -6.14
N MET A 148 1.85 -7.65 -5.46
CA MET A 148 2.61 -6.41 -5.71
C MET A 148 3.35 -6.44 -7.06
N THR A 149 3.53 -7.63 -7.64
CA THR A 149 4.10 -7.83 -8.97
C THR A 149 3.12 -8.61 -9.85
N GLU A 150 3.43 -8.72 -11.13
CA GLU A 150 2.67 -9.57 -12.03
C GLU A 150 2.80 -11.04 -11.61
N LYS A 151 1.66 -11.67 -11.36
CA LYS A 151 1.57 -13.07 -10.96
C LYS A 151 0.26 -13.67 -11.46
N GLU A 152 0.34 -14.74 -12.23
CA GLU A 152 -0.83 -15.45 -12.74
C GLU A 152 -1.77 -15.89 -11.59
N GLY A 153 -3.07 -15.74 -11.80
CA GLY A 153 -4.10 -16.09 -10.82
C GLY A 153 -4.38 -15.05 -9.74
N TYR A 154 -3.69 -13.90 -9.76
CA TYR A 154 -3.87 -12.79 -8.82
C TYR A 154 -4.11 -11.46 -9.51
N GLN A 155 -4.80 -10.54 -8.81
CA GLN A 155 -4.88 -9.15 -9.26
C GLN A 155 -3.50 -8.50 -9.12
N ASN A 156 -3.11 -7.71 -10.12
CA ASN A 156 -1.84 -7.01 -10.11
C ASN A 156 -1.98 -5.60 -9.53
N PHE A 157 -1.10 -5.24 -8.61
CA PHE A 157 -1.10 -3.91 -7.98
C PHE A 157 -0.98 -2.77 -9.01
N TRP A 158 -0.08 -2.90 -9.99
CA TRP A 158 0.18 -1.83 -10.97
C TRP A 158 -0.97 -1.66 -11.94
N ASP A 159 -1.66 -2.74 -12.32
CA ASP A 159 -2.85 -2.69 -13.16
C ASP A 159 -4.00 -1.99 -12.43
N LEU A 160 -4.22 -2.32 -11.16
CA LEU A 160 -5.22 -1.66 -10.32
C LEU A 160 -4.90 -0.16 -10.18
N LYS A 161 -3.64 0.20 -9.92
CA LYS A 161 -3.22 1.60 -9.86
C LYS A 161 -3.49 2.32 -11.19
N ALA A 162 -3.16 1.70 -12.34
CA ALA A 162 -3.41 2.27 -13.66
C ALA A 162 -4.90 2.44 -13.95
N GLN A 163 -5.76 1.52 -13.49
CA GLN A 163 -7.21 1.66 -13.57
C GLN A 163 -7.70 2.87 -12.74
N GLY A 164 -7.20 3.03 -11.53
CA GLY A 164 -7.52 4.19 -10.69
C GLY A 164 -7.08 5.53 -11.30
N GLU A 165 -5.93 5.59 -11.99
CA GLU A 165 -5.52 6.78 -12.74
C GLU A 165 -6.53 7.15 -13.84
N LYS A 166 -7.09 6.14 -14.53
CA LYS A 166 -8.14 6.36 -15.53
C LYS A 166 -9.42 6.89 -14.89
N LEU A 167 -9.82 6.33 -13.76
CA LEU A 167 -11.01 6.79 -13.02
C LEU A 167 -10.87 8.25 -12.58
N ILE A 168 -9.73 8.65 -12.03
CA ILE A 168 -9.47 10.05 -11.66
C ILE A 168 -9.56 10.98 -12.87
N LYS A 169 -9.02 10.58 -14.03
CA LYS A 169 -9.14 11.37 -15.27
C LYS A 169 -10.59 11.50 -15.78
N GLN A 170 -11.47 10.58 -15.39
CA GLN A 170 -12.91 10.60 -15.69
C GLN A 170 -13.73 11.39 -14.65
N GLY A 171 -13.07 11.97 -13.65
CA GLY A 171 -13.71 12.83 -12.63
C GLY A 171 -14.22 12.08 -11.39
N LYS A 172 -13.77 10.87 -11.18
CA LYS A 172 -14.02 10.13 -9.93
C LYS A 172 -13.02 10.46 -8.84
#